data_9694ed91aa63c27d0dc4467570e20313
#
_entry.id   9694ed91aa63c27d0dc4467570e20313
#
_cell.length_a   1.000
_cell.length_b   1.000
_cell.length_c   1.000
_cell.angle_alpha   90.00
_cell.angle_beta   90.00
_cell.angle_gamma   90.00
#
_symmetry.space_group_name_H-M   'P 1'
#
loop_
_entity.id
_entity.type
_entity.pdbx_description
1 polymer ?
#
loop_
_entity_poly.entity_id
_entity_poly.type
_entity_poly.pdbx_seq_one_letter_code
_entity_poly.pdbx_strand_id
1 'polypeptide(L)'
;FLLPYQLQQLGPGWYKKWFGLLFWKKNLEIINYGTPIVAGRMGLFAITGLDRWLLADKVGIEQLAVYAIAIKFSLVLALLMQPFTLWWFPYRFKLLKQVGGDEKCAYYAMLGTNLGLLLGFAMILTIPQFIQIILPYEYHEAASIVIVLLVVNMVKNAGDLLNLGCFIKSSLNQMWVQWLCAAIAVLGY
;
A
#
# COMPACT_ATOMS: atom_id res chain seq x y z
N PHE A 1 -17.21 -5.06 -20.59
CA PHE A 1 -18.36 -4.91 -21.54
C PHE A 1 -18.66 -3.45 -21.91
N LEU A 2 -18.11 -2.42 -21.25
CA LEU A 2 -18.36 -0.99 -21.55
C LEU A 2 -17.27 -0.34 -22.44
N LEU A 3 -16.12 -0.96 -22.61
CA LEU A 3 -15.02 -0.45 -23.42
C LEU A 3 -15.35 -0.26 -24.93
N PRO A 4 -16.05 -1.18 -25.61
CA PRO A 4 -16.31 -1.01 -27.03
C PRO A 4 -17.32 0.12 -27.32
N TYR A 5 -18.25 0.42 -26.40
CA TYR A 5 -19.25 1.47 -26.59
C TYR A 5 -18.63 2.89 -26.49
N GLN A 6 -17.67 3.06 -25.60
CA GLN A 6 -16.95 4.36 -25.49
C GLN A 6 -16.00 4.60 -26.67
N LEU A 7 -15.42 3.57 -27.25
CA LEU A 7 -14.56 3.67 -28.44
C LEU A 7 -15.34 4.03 -29.72
N GLN A 8 -16.62 3.66 -29.79
CA GLN A 8 -17.48 3.94 -30.93
C GLN A 8 -17.95 5.41 -31.00
N GLN A 9 -17.92 6.14 -29.87
CA GLN A 9 -18.23 7.59 -29.83
C GLN A 9 -17.04 8.47 -30.23
N LEU A 10 -15.83 7.90 -30.31
CA LEU A 10 -14.64 8.59 -30.80
C LEU A 10 -14.64 8.48 -32.34
N GLY A 11 -15.06 9.50 -33.05
CA GLY A 11 -15.14 9.52 -34.51
C GLY A 11 -13.84 9.10 -35.23
N PRO A 12 -13.90 8.78 -36.55
CA PRO A 12 -12.73 8.30 -37.30
C PRO A 12 -11.63 9.35 -37.30
N GLY A 13 -10.50 9.04 -36.67
CA GLY A 13 -9.33 9.93 -36.54
C GLY A 13 -8.90 10.19 -35.09
N TRP A 14 -9.57 9.61 -34.09
CA TRP A 14 -9.19 9.75 -32.68
C TRP A 14 -7.74 9.33 -32.42
N TYR A 15 -7.24 8.30 -33.12
CA TYR A 15 -5.84 7.83 -33.03
C TYR A 15 -4.82 8.86 -33.52
N LYS A 16 -5.15 9.70 -34.54
CA LYS A 16 -4.28 10.80 -35.02
C LYS A 16 -4.17 11.94 -34.00
N LYS A 17 -5.23 12.22 -33.26
CA LYS A 17 -5.23 13.18 -32.14
C LYS A 17 -4.44 12.69 -30.94
N TRP A 18 -4.36 11.36 -30.75
CA TRP A 18 -3.61 10.72 -29.68
C TRP A 18 -2.10 10.72 -29.94
N PHE A 19 -1.67 10.74 -31.20
CA PHE A 19 -0.25 10.72 -31.59
C PHE A 19 0.35 12.10 -31.93
N GLY A 20 -0.39 13.19 -31.73
CA GLY A 20 0.08 14.56 -31.99
C GLY A 20 1.07 15.07 -30.92
N LEU A 21 1.89 16.08 -31.30
CA LEU A 21 2.90 16.72 -30.44
C LEU A 21 2.34 17.27 -29.12
N LEU A 22 1.03 17.62 -29.07
CA LEU A 22 0.34 18.06 -27.85
C LEU A 22 0.15 16.92 -26.85
N PHE A 23 0.06 15.68 -27.35
CA PHE A 23 -0.03 14.46 -26.58
C PHE A 23 1.31 14.17 -25.86
N TRP A 24 2.42 14.40 -26.52
CA TRP A 24 3.74 14.19 -25.94
C TRP A 24 4.03 15.12 -24.76
N LYS A 25 3.72 16.43 -24.87
CA LYS A 25 3.93 17.38 -23.77
C LYS A 25 3.06 17.07 -22.54
N LYS A 26 1.77 16.78 -22.73
CA LYS A 26 0.87 16.42 -21.65
C LYS A 26 1.23 15.07 -20.99
N ASN A 27 1.69 14.12 -21.79
CA ASN A 27 2.14 12.83 -21.29
C ASN A 27 3.49 12.92 -20.57
N LEU A 28 4.39 13.79 -20.96
CA LEU A 28 5.64 14.04 -20.25
C LEU A 28 5.38 14.55 -18.83
N GLU A 29 4.39 15.41 -18.62
CA GLU A 29 4.01 15.85 -17.27
C GLU A 29 3.47 14.70 -16.43
N ILE A 30 2.61 13.85 -17.01
CA ILE A 30 2.07 12.66 -16.33
C ILE A 30 3.19 11.64 -16.05
N ILE A 31 4.09 11.42 -16.99
CA ILE A 31 5.23 10.51 -16.82
C ILE A 31 6.17 11.05 -15.75
N ASN A 32 6.54 12.34 -15.79
CA ASN A 32 7.40 12.95 -14.79
C ASN A 32 6.80 12.92 -13.38
N TYR A 33 5.48 13.02 -13.25
CA TYR A 33 4.79 12.88 -11.96
C TYR A 33 4.68 11.41 -11.55
N GLY A 34 4.37 10.51 -12.48
CA GLY A 34 4.13 9.09 -12.22
C GLY A 34 5.41 8.28 -12.00
N THR A 35 6.50 8.59 -12.73
CA THR A 35 7.77 7.85 -12.65
C THR A 35 8.33 7.76 -11.23
N PRO A 36 8.41 8.84 -10.43
CA PRO A 36 8.86 8.76 -9.05
C PRO A 36 7.99 7.85 -8.17
N ILE A 37 6.68 7.86 -8.38
CA ILE A 37 5.74 7.02 -7.64
C ILE A 37 5.95 5.55 -7.98
N VAL A 38 6.07 5.22 -9.27
CA VAL A 38 6.35 3.85 -9.74
C VAL A 38 7.70 3.37 -9.22
N ALA A 39 8.75 4.18 -9.34
CA ALA A 39 10.08 3.85 -8.83
C ALA A 39 10.06 3.58 -7.31
N GLY A 40 9.36 4.40 -6.53
CA GLY A 40 9.18 4.18 -5.10
C GLY A 40 8.43 2.87 -4.79
N ARG A 41 7.41 2.53 -5.56
CA ARG A 41 6.68 1.26 -5.42
C ARG A 41 7.52 0.05 -5.82
N MET A 42 8.36 0.17 -6.84
CA MET A 42 9.32 -0.89 -7.21
C MET A 42 10.36 -1.12 -6.11
N GLY A 43 10.87 -0.05 -5.49
CA GLY A 43 11.75 -0.16 -4.33
C GLY A 43 11.09 -0.88 -3.16
N LEU A 44 9.86 -0.52 -2.83
CA LEU A 44 9.08 -1.19 -1.78
C LEU A 44 8.82 -2.68 -2.11
N PHE A 45 8.52 -3.00 -3.37
CA PHE A 45 8.34 -4.37 -3.83
C PHE A 45 9.63 -5.19 -3.71
N ALA A 46 10.78 -4.59 -4.06
CA ALA A 46 12.08 -5.24 -3.91
C ALA A 46 12.36 -5.62 -2.45
N ILE A 47 12.11 -4.71 -1.48
CA ILE A 47 12.29 -5.00 -0.06
C ILE A 47 11.40 -6.15 0.39
N THR A 48 10.10 -6.09 0.10
CA THR A 48 9.14 -7.13 0.51
C THR A 48 9.34 -8.46 -0.22
N GLY A 49 10.04 -8.48 -1.35
CA GLY A 49 10.41 -9.67 -2.08
C GLY A 49 11.72 -10.29 -1.56
N LEU A 50 12.72 -9.45 -1.23
CA LEU A 50 14.01 -9.90 -0.71
C LEU A 50 13.87 -10.67 0.60
N ASP A 51 12.94 -10.29 1.48
CA ASP A 51 12.65 -11.01 2.72
C ASP A 51 12.46 -12.52 2.51
N ARG A 52 11.69 -12.88 1.48
CA ARG A 52 11.39 -14.28 1.18
C ARG A 52 12.58 -15.04 0.64
N TRP A 53 13.40 -14.40 -0.21
CA TRP A 53 14.61 -14.99 -0.76
C TRP A 53 15.66 -15.23 0.32
N LEU A 54 15.89 -14.26 1.20
CA LEU A 54 16.83 -14.34 2.30
C LEU A 54 16.41 -15.40 3.34
N LEU A 55 15.12 -15.47 3.66
CA LEU A 55 14.58 -16.51 4.55
C LEU A 55 14.72 -17.89 3.93
N ALA A 56 14.42 -18.07 2.64
CA ALA A 56 14.55 -19.36 1.97
C ALA A 56 15.99 -19.87 1.98
N ASP A 57 16.97 -18.97 1.79
CA ASP A 57 18.39 -19.32 1.73
C ASP A 57 18.98 -19.62 3.11
N LYS A 58 18.60 -18.85 4.15
CA LYS A 58 19.21 -18.96 5.48
C LYS A 58 18.52 -19.93 6.44
N VAL A 59 17.21 -20.08 6.36
CA VAL A 59 16.40 -20.74 7.41
C VAL A 59 15.69 -22.00 6.91
N GLY A 60 15.62 -22.21 5.61
CA GLY A 60 15.01 -23.39 5.00
C GLY A 60 13.52 -23.22 4.68
N ILE A 61 13.01 -24.19 3.91
CA ILE A 61 11.65 -24.15 3.32
C ILE A 61 10.55 -24.25 4.39
N GLU A 62 10.79 -24.98 5.47
CA GLU A 62 9.81 -25.18 6.55
C GLU A 62 9.50 -23.86 7.27
N GLN A 63 10.51 -23.11 7.63
CA GLN A 63 10.37 -21.82 8.28
C GLN A 63 9.80 -20.75 7.33
N LEU A 64 10.10 -20.85 6.03
CA LEU A 64 9.48 -20.01 5.03
C LEU A 64 7.96 -20.26 4.96
N ALA A 65 7.50 -21.50 5.12
CA ALA A 65 6.08 -21.82 5.14
C ALA A 65 5.37 -21.21 6.36
N VAL A 66 5.98 -21.28 7.55
CA VAL A 66 5.49 -20.65 8.78
C VAL A 66 5.38 -19.13 8.61
N TYR A 67 6.42 -18.49 8.05
CA TYR A 67 6.43 -17.06 7.77
C TYR A 67 5.38 -16.66 6.74
N ALA A 68 5.19 -17.47 5.68
CA ALA A 68 4.17 -17.22 4.66
C ALA A 68 2.74 -17.25 5.23
N ILE A 69 2.47 -18.13 6.18
CA ILE A 69 1.20 -18.18 6.91
C ILE A 69 1.03 -16.90 7.73
N ALA A 70 2.04 -16.50 8.51
CA ALA A 70 1.99 -15.29 9.31
C ALA A 70 1.72 -14.05 8.45
N ILE A 71 2.36 -13.93 7.26
CA ILE A 71 2.06 -12.86 6.29
C ILE A 71 0.60 -12.88 5.88
N LYS A 72 0.04 -14.03 5.51
CA LYS A 72 -1.36 -14.13 5.05
C LYS A 72 -2.33 -13.62 6.12
N PHE A 73 -2.14 -14.01 7.37
CA PHE A 73 -2.97 -13.53 8.48
C PHE A 73 -2.78 -12.03 8.73
N SER A 74 -1.56 -11.51 8.65
CA SER A 74 -1.32 -10.08 8.84
C SER A 74 -1.94 -9.21 7.74
N LEU A 75 -2.07 -9.74 6.50
CA LEU A 75 -2.71 -9.04 5.38
C LEU A 75 -4.24 -8.87 5.57
N VAL A 76 -4.86 -9.65 6.46
CA VAL A 76 -6.31 -9.50 6.76
C VAL A 76 -6.61 -8.09 7.25
N LEU A 77 -5.71 -7.45 8.00
CA LEU A 77 -5.87 -6.04 8.41
C LEU A 77 -6.01 -5.12 7.20
N ALA A 78 -5.17 -5.29 6.19
CA ALA A 78 -5.23 -4.50 4.96
C ALA A 78 -6.55 -4.73 4.20
N LEU A 79 -7.05 -5.97 4.18
CA LEU A 79 -8.33 -6.31 3.57
C LEU A 79 -9.51 -5.66 4.31
N LEU A 80 -9.48 -5.66 5.64
CA LEU A 80 -10.51 -5.01 6.47
C LEU A 80 -10.51 -3.49 6.29
N MET A 81 -9.35 -2.89 6.09
CA MET A 81 -9.21 -1.45 5.86
C MET A 81 -9.49 -1.04 4.40
N GLN A 82 -9.54 -1.99 3.47
CA GLN A 82 -9.69 -1.72 2.05
C GLN A 82 -10.94 -0.90 1.69
N PRO A 83 -12.16 -1.17 2.24
CA PRO A 83 -13.35 -0.36 1.93
C PRO A 83 -13.17 1.11 2.31
N PHE A 84 -12.59 1.37 3.50
CA PHE A 84 -12.28 2.73 3.93
C PHE A 84 -11.27 3.39 3.00
N THR A 85 -10.22 2.70 2.64
CA THR A 85 -9.13 3.20 1.80
C THR A 85 -9.62 3.54 0.39
N LEU A 86 -10.43 2.66 -0.22
CA LEU A 86 -11.02 2.88 -1.54
C LEU A 86 -11.95 4.10 -1.58
N TRP A 87 -12.70 4.34 -0.51
CA TRP A 87 -13.52 5.54 -0.38
C TRP A 87 -12.67 6.79 -0.12
N TRP A 88 -11.68 6.68 0.79
CA TRP A 88 -10.88 7.81 1.25
C TRP A 88 -9.98 8.39 0.15
N PHE A 89 -9.27 7.55 -0.61
CA PHE A 89 -8.29 8.02 -1.60
C PHE A 89 -8.85 8.99 -2.63
N PRO A 90 -9.99 8.78 -3.30
CA PRO A 90 -10.56 9.76 -4.22
C PRO A 90 -11.23 10.93 -3.48
N TYR A 91 -11.80 10.69 -2.29
CA TYR A 91 -12.57 11.68 -1.56
C TYR A 91 -11.71 12.80 -0.97
N ARG A 92 -10.51 12.49 -0.51
CA ARG A 92 -9.56 13.48 0.05
C ARG A 92 -9.23 14.61 -0.92
N PHE A 93 -9.07 14.32 -2.23
CA PHE A 93 -8.79 15.36 -3.24
C PHE A 93 -9.99 16.26 -3.53
N LYS A 94 -11.22 15.77 -3.32
CA LYS A 94 -12.43 16.61 -3.41
C LYS A 94 -12.53 17.55 -2.21
N LEU A 95 -12.22 17.05 -1.01
CA LEU A 95 -12.25 17.85 0.21
C LEU A 95 -11.23 18.99 0.19
N LEU A 96 -10.01 18.74 -0.29
CA LEU A 96 -8.95 19.76 -0.38
C LEU A 96 -9.33 20.98 -1.24
N LYS A 97 -10.29 20.82 -2.15
CA LYS A 97 -10.79 21.93 -2.99
C LYS A 97 -11.86 22.77 -2.30
N GLN A 98 -12.32 22.40 -1.11
CA GLN A 98 -13.36 23.10 -0.36
C GLN A 98 -12.74 24.00 0.72
N VAL A 99 -13.47 25.06 1.11
CA VAL A 99 -13.07 25.92 2.23
C VAL A 99 -13.07 25.09 3.51
N GLY A 100 -11.96 25.12 4.29
CA GLY A 100 -11.77 24.27 5.48
C GLY A 100 -11.57 22.78 5.15
N GLY A 101 -11.17 22.47 3.92
CA GLY A 101 -10.94 21.10 3.45
C GLY A 101 -9.79 20.41 4.17
N ASP A 102 -8.77 21.16 4.57
CA ASP A 102 -7.59 20.63 5.26
C ASP A 102 -7.94 20.03 6.63
N GLU A 103 -8.77 20.71 7.42
CA GLU A 103 -9.24 20.24 8.73
C GLU A 103 -10.07 18.96 8.59
N LYS A 104 -10.98 18.94 7.60
CA LYS A 104 -11.78 17.75 7.30
C LYS A 104 -10.91 16.57 6.85
N CYS A 105 -9.91 16.83 6.02
CA CYS A 105 -8.95 15.82 5.59
C CYS A 105 -8.16 15.25 6.78
N ALA A 106 -7.68 16.10 7.68
CA ALA A 106 -7.00 15.68 8.89
C ALA A 106 -7.91 14.82 9.78
N TYR A 107 -9.16 15.23 9.98
CA TYR A 107 -10.14 14.49 10.77
C TYR A 107 -10.40 13.08 10.20
N TYR A 108 -10.68 12.95 8.91
CA TYR A 108 -10.94 11.63 8.30
C TYR A 108 -9.68 10.75 8.24
N ALA A 109 -8.51 11.32 8.01
CA ALA A 109 -7.25 10.58 8.06
C ALA A 109 -7.00 10.03 9.48
N MET A 110 -7.25 10.84 10.51
CA MET A 110 -7.13 10.45 11.91
C MET A 110 -8.16 9.38 12.31
N LEU A 111 -9.40 9.52 11.85
CA LEU A 111 -10.45 8.53 12.05
C LEU A 111 -10.10 7.18 11.42
N GLY A 112 -9.61 7.18 10.18
CA GLY A 112 -9.14 5.95 9.51
C GLY A 112 -7.94 5.32 10.20
N THR A 113 -7.00 6.14 10.68
CA THR A 113 -5.85 5.66 11.45
C THR A 113 -6.30 5.00 12.76
N ASN A 114 -7.18 5.64 13.52
CA ASN A 114 -7.72 5.08 14.76
C ASN A 114 -8.50 3.78 14.51
N LEU A 115 -9.30 3.72 13.45
CA LEU A 115 -9.98 2.50 13.04
C LEU A 115 -8.98 1.37 12.71
N GLY A 116 -7.93 1.67 11.97
CA GLY A 116 -6.86 0.71 11.64
C GLY A 116 -6.12 0.22 12.88
N LEU A 117 -5.84 1.10 13.84
CA LEU A 117 -5.24 0.74 15.13
C LEU A 117 -6.16 -0.17 15.95
N LEU A 118 -7.44 0.18 16.05
CA LEU A 118 -8.44 -0.61 16.80
C LEU A 118 -8.59 -2.02 16.22
N LEU A 119 -8.72 -2.13 14.89
CA LEU A 119 -8.77 -3.41 14.20
C LEU A 119 -7.48 -4.20 14.38
N GLY A 120 -6.32 -3.55 14.27
CA GLY A 120 -5.02 -4.17 14.46
C GLY A 120 -4.86 -4.73 15.88
N PHE A 121 -5.24 -3.98 16.92
CA PHE A 121 -5.22 -4.48 18.30
C PHE A 121 -6.18 -5.65 18.52
N ALA A 122 -7.41 -5.58 17.98
CA ALA A 122 -8.33 -6.70 18.02
C ALA A 122 -7.75 -7.97 17.38
N MET A 123 -7.06 -7.81 16.23
CA MET A 123 -6.40 -8.91 15.54
C MET A 123 -5.19 -9.46 16.30
N ILE A 124 -4.40 -8.63 16.97
CA ILE A 124 -3.28 -9.09 17.81
C ILE A 124 -3.80 -9.99 18.95
N LEU A 125 -4.97 -9.70 19.49
CA LEU A 125 -5.57 -10.51 20.54
C LEU A 125 -6.22 -11.80 20.04
N THR A 126 -6.75 -11.81 18.82
CA THR A 126 -7.55 -12.95 18.31
C THR A 126 -6.78 -13.90 17.40
N ILE A 127 -5.94 -13.38 16.49
CA ILE A 127 -5.28 -14.20 15.46
C ILE A 127 -4.31 -15.24 16.04
N PRO A 128 -3.46 -14.93 17.04
CA PRO A 128 -2.57 -15.95 17.62
C PRO A 128 -3.32 -17.15 18.18
N GLN A 129 -4.44 -16.90 18.86
CA GLN A 129 -5.29 -17.97 19.38
C GLN A 129 -5.96 -18.77 18.25
N PHE A 130 -6.42 -18.07 17.22
CA PHE A 130 -7.03 -18.71 16.05
C PHE A 130 -6.03 -19.63 15.32
N ILE A 131 -4.76 -19.22 15.18
CA ILE A 131 -3.71 -20.02 14.60
C ILE A 131 -3.50 -21.30 15.42
N GLN A 132 -3.43 -21.20 16.75
CA GLN A 132 -3.21 -22.35 17.64
C GLN A 132 -4.36 -23.35 17.65
N ILE A 133 -5.60 -22.90 17.39
CA ILE A 133 -6.77 -23.77 17.38
C ILE A 133 -6.96 -24.47 16.04
N ILE A 134 -6.69 -23.79 14.93
CA ILE A 134 -7.06 -24.26 13.59
C ILE A 134 -5.91 -24.89 12.84
N LEU A 135 -4.65 -24.42 13.08
CA LEU A 135 -3.50 -24.94 12.35
C LEU A 135 -2.82 -26.10 13.10
N PRO A 136 -2.20 -27.05 12.36
CA PRO A 136 -1.32 -28.05 12.94
C PRO A 136 -0.19 -27.45 13.77
N TYR A 137 0.31 -28.20 14.76
CA TYR A 137 1.33 -27.75 15.70
C TYR A 137 2.60 -27.20 15.03
N GLU A 138 2.95 -27.73 13.87
CA GLU A 138 4.08 -27.27 13.04
C GLU A 138 4.03 -25.79 12.68
N TYR A 139 2.84 -25.19 12.64
CA TYR A 139 2.62 -23.78 12.27
C TYR A 139 2.34 -22.85 13.46
N HIS A 140 2.39 -23.35 14.70
CA HIS A 140 2.09 -22.55 15.89
C HIS A 140 3.08 -21.42 16.11
N GLU A 141 4.32 -21.55 15.63
CA GLU A 141 5.32 -20.46 15.65
C GLU A 141 4.86 -19.23 14.85
N ALA A 142 4.01 -19.40 13.84
CA ALA A 142 3.44 -18.30 13.09
C ALA A 142 2.65 -17.32 13.98
N ALA A 143 2.12 -17.77 15.13
CA ALA A 143 1.38 -16.95 16.05
C ALA A 143 2.21 -15.80 16.67
N SER A 144 3.49 -16.05 16.93
CA SER A 144 4.40 -14.99 17.41
C SER A 144 4.81 -14.02 16.30
N ILE A 145 5.07 -14.56 15.10
CA ILE A 145 5.49 -13.77 13.94
C ILE A 145 4.35 -12.86 13.48
N VAL A 146 3.11 -13.33 13.48
CA VAL A 146 1.95 -12.53 13.05
C VAL A 146 1.75 -11.27 13.86
N ILE A 147 2.08 -11.29 15.17
CA ILE A 147 1.96 -10.11 16.02
C ILE A 147 2.88 -8.98 15.51
N VAL A 148 4.15 -9.31 15.24
CA VAL A 148 5.12 -8.35 14.72
C VAL A 148 4.66 -7.80 13.36
N LEU A 149 4.22 -8.68 12.46
CA LEU A 149 3.74 -8.29 11.14
C LEU A 149 2.47 -7.42 11.20
N LEU A 150 1.58 -7.66 12.18
CA LEU A 150 0.41 -6.81 12.40
C LEU A 150 0.82 -5.41 12.84
N VAL A 151 1.77 -5.27 13.78
CA VAL A 151 2.29 -3.96 14.18
C VAL A 151 2.89 -3.22 12.98
N VAL A 152 3.70 -3.89 12.16
CA VAL A 152 4.25 -3.31 10.93
C VAL A 152 3.14 -2.85 9.97
N ASN A 153 2.09 -3.67 9.77
CA ASN A 153 0.96 -3.31 8.93
C ASN A 153 0.12 -2.15 9.50
N MET A 154 -0.01 -2.04 10.83
CA MET A 154 -0.67 -0.89 11.49
C MET A 154 0.09 0.40 11.21
N VAL A 155 1.41 0.40 11.40
CA VAL A 155 2.27 1.57 11.11
C VAL A 155 2.21 1.94 9.63
N LYS A 156 2.28 0.96 8.75
CA LYS A 156 2.15 1.16 7.31
C LYS A 156 0.80 1.77 6.93
N ASN A 157 -0.29 1.24 7.47
CA ASN A 157 -1.64 1.78 7.23
C ASN A 157 -1.78 3.23 7.71
N ALA A 158 -1.24 3.56 8.88
CA ALA A 158 -1.19 4.92 9.39
C ALA A 158 -0.39 5.84 8.45
N GLY A 159 0.78 5.40 8.00
CA GLY A 159 1.60 6.11 7.03
C GLY A 159 0.88 6.36 5.71
N ASP A 160 0.18 5.37 5.17
CA ASP A 160 -0.57 5.49 3.91
C ASP A 160 -1.76 6.46 4.02
N LEU A 161 -2.39 6.57 5.18
CA LEU A 161 -3.50 7.50 5.41
C LEU A 161 -3.03 8.93 5.66
N LEU A 162 -1.90 9.12 6.35
CA LEU A 162 -1.36 10.42 6.75
C LEU A 162 -0.45 11.06 5.69
N ASN A 163 -0.08 10.34 4.63
CA ASN A 163 0.88 10.80 3.61
C ASN A 163 0.33 11.85 2.61
N LEU A 164 -0.87 12.40 2.85
CA LEU A 164 -1.52 13.35 1.96
C LEU A 164 -0.64 14.55 1.58
N GLY A 165 0.14 15.06 2.54
CA GLY A 165 1.04 16.18 2.33
C GLY A 165 2.12 15.92 1.27
N CYS A 166 2.57 14.67 1.12
CA CYS A 166 3.57 14.29 0.13
C CYS A 166 3.05 14.39 -1.32
N PHE A 167 1.74 14.19 -1.51
CA PHE A 167 1.12 14.23 -2.85
C PHE A 167 0.73 15.64 -3.31
N ILE A 168 0.58 16.59 -2.38
CA ILE A 168 0.12 17.95 -2.71
C ILE A 168 1.24 18.79 -3.32
N LYS A 169 2.47 18.69 -2.78
CA LYS A 169 3.59 19.52 -3.22
C LYS A 169 4.48 18.88 -4.27
N SER A 170 4.82 17.60 -4.13
CA SER A 170 5.70 16.89 -5.08
C SER A 170 5.71 15.39 -4.82
N SER A 171 5.53 14.58 -5.86
CA SER A 171 5.71 13.12 -5.79
C SER A 171 7.16 12.71 -5.48
N LEU A 172 8.14 13.58 -5.75
CA LEU A 172 9.55 13.35 -5.47
C LEU A 172 9.83 13.15 -3.98
N ASN A 173 9.15 13.90 -3.10
CA ASN A 173 9.33 13.76 -1.65
C ASN A 173 8.95 12.35 -1.16
N GLN A 174 7.88 11.79 -1.70
CA GLN A 174 7.47 10.43 -1.36
C GLN A 174 8.49 9.39 -1.84
N MET A 175 9.04 9.58 -3.03
CA MET A 175 10.09 8.71 -3.58
C MET A 175 11.33 8.69 -2.68
N TRP A 176 11.83 9.87 -2.28
CA TRP A 176 13.01 9.97 -1.42
C TRP A 176 12.81 9.28 -0.07
N VAL A 177 11.65 9.47 0.57
CA VAL A 177 11.31 8.79 1.84
C VAL A 177 11.29 7.28 1.65
N GLN A 178 10.66 6.78 0.58
CA GLN A 178 10.60 5.35 0.30
C GLN A 178 11.99 4.76 0.02
N TRP A 179 12.84 5.44 -0.77
CA TRP A 179 14.20 5.01 -1.04
C TRP A 179 15.08 5.03 0.21
N LEU A 180 14.93 6.02 1.08
CA LEU A 180 15.66 6.11 2.33
C LEU A 180 15.26 4.98 3.27
N CYS A 181 13.98 4.69 3.42
CA CYS A 181 13.50 3.53 4.18
C CYS A 181 14.01 2.21 3.58
N ALA A 182 14.03 2.10 2.24
CA ALA A 182 14.58 0.95 1.55
C ALA A 182 16.06 0.74 1.84
N ALA A 183 16.84 1.82 1.73
CA ALA A 183 18.29 1.77 2.01
C ALA A 183 18.58 1.37 3.46
N ILE A 184 17.84 1.94 4.42
CA ILE A 184 17.98 1.57 5.85
C ILE A 184 17.64 0.09 6.07
N ALA A 185 16.57 -0.40 5.44
CA ALA A 185 16.21 -1.81 5.55
C ALA A 185 17.29 -2.73 4.98
N VAL A 186 17.84 -2.42 3.81
CA VAL A 186 18.91 -3.22 3.19
C VAL A 186 20.21 -3.18 4.00
N LEU A 187 20.53 -2.05 4.64
CA LEU A 187 21.72 -1.93 5.50
C LEU A 187 21.55 -2.64 6.85
N GLY A 188 20.31 -2.87 7.28
CA GLY A 188 19.99 -3.58 8.53
C GLY A 188 19.96 -5.11 8.39
N TYR A 189 20.05 -5.63 7.17
CA TYR A 189 20.16 -7.06 6.86
C TYR A 189 21.61 -7.54 6.87
#